data_a17c5a5ddfca74eef9aa1e41c119df49
#
_entry.id   a17c5a5ddfca74eef9aa1e41c119df49
#
_cell.length_a   1.000
_cell.length_b   1.000
_cell.length_c   1.000
_cell.angle_alpha   90.00
_cell.angle_beta   90.00
_cell.angle_gamma   90.00
#
_symmetry.space_group_name_H-M   'P 1'
#
loop_
_entity.id
_entity.type
_entity.pdbx_description
1 polymer ?
#
loop_
_entity_poly.entity_id
_entity_poly.type
_entity_poly.pdbx_seq_one_letter_code
_entity_poly.pdbx_strand_id
1 'polypeptide(L)'
;MFGITSNSKCRSPNGKQEKEKVIIVLINDIQEEIIEEFISFDDWMDRYSLLIDYGNGLEPFPEADKCDKNLIDGCQSKVWFTAEMQDGKVVYKGDSDAILVKGIVALLIRVLSDHTPKEIVESELYFIDEINLREHLSPTRSNGLNAMLKQMHLFALTYCAKEN
;
A
#
# COMPACT_ATOMS: atom_id res chain seq x y z
N MET A 1 36.22 17.73 10.60
CA MET A 1 35.78 17.20 10.54
C MET A 1 35.29 16.85 11.26
N PHE A 2 35.13 16.96 11.79
CA PHE A 2 34.61 16.70 12.13
C PHE A 2 33.69 16.95 12.79
N GLY A 3 33.10 18.01 12.70
CA GLY A 3 31.77 18.28 13.09
C GLY A 3 30.92 17.13 13.17
N ILE A 4 31.35 16.24 12.57
CA ILE A 4 30.67 15.00 12.53
C ILE A 4 30.34 14.47 13.84
N THR A 5 31.23 14.64 14.75
CA THR A 5 30.98 14.11 16.05
C THR A 5 29.88 14.85 16.78
N SER A 6 29.62 16.04 16.40
CA SER A 6 28.54 16.76 17.04
C SER A 6 27.20 16.16 16.69
N ASN A 7 27.15 15.48 15.59
CA ASN A 7 25.90 14.88 15.21
C ASN A 7 25.42 13.82 16.17
N SER A 8 26.33 13.13 16.75
CA SER A 8 25.91 12.12 17.71
C SER A 8 25.27 12.72 18.92
N LYS A 9 25.57 13.97 19.18
CA LYS A 9 24.96 14.63 20.31
C LYS A 9 23.59 15.11 20.03
N CYS A 10 23.28 15.29 18.79
CA CYS A 10 21.96 15.69 18.40
C CYS A 10 20.93 14.62 18.61
N ARG A 11 21.34 13.50 19.17
CA ARG A 11 20.36 12.55 19.50
C ARG A 11 19.57 13.02 20.63
N SER A 12 18.71 13.93 20.37
CA SER A 12 17.71 14.32 21.33
C SER A 12 16.74 13.18 21.52
N PRO A 13 16.04 13.14 22.64
CA PRO A 13 14.97 12.19 22.85
C PRO A 13 13.90 12.24 21.76
N ASN A 14 13.84 13.33 21.05
CA ASN A 14 12.82 13.50 20.02
C ASN A 14 13.22 12.97 18.65
N GLY A 15 14.46 12.51 18.52
CA GLY A 15 14.96 12.06 17.24
C GLY A 15 14.16 10.93 16.63
N LYS A 16 13.68 10.03 17.46
CA LYS A 16 12.87 8.93 16.99
C LYS A 16 11.52 9.40 16.45
N GLN A 17 10.92 10.33 17.17
CA GLN A 17 9.64 10.88 16.73
C GLN A 17 9.74 11.64 15.43
N GLU A 18 10.82 12.37 15.24
CA GLU A 18 11.04 13.08 14.00
C GLU A 18 11.20 12.13 12.82
N LYS A 19 11.93 11.02 13.00
CA LYS A 19 12.06 10.01 11.98
C LYS A 19 10.72 9.39 11.64
N GLU A 20 9.92 9.08 12.65
CA GLU A 20 8.60 8.50 12.42
C GLU A 20 7.71 9.46 11.65
N LYS A 21 7.75 10.75 11.97
CA LYS A 21 6.98 11.76 11.23
C LYS A 21 7.40 11.85 9.78
N VAL A 22 8.71 11.82 9.50
CA VAL A 22 9.22 11.89 8.14
C VAL A 22 8.74 10.69 7.32
N ILE A 23 8.71 9.52 7.94
CA ILE A 23 8.30 8.30 7.27
C ILE A 23 6.81 8.30 6.96
N ILE A 24 5.99 8.75 7.91
CA ILE A 24 4.54 8.92 7.69
C ILE A 24 4.30 9.92 6.56
N VAL A 25 5.10 10.99 6.52
CA VAL A 25 5.02 11.97 5.44
C VAL A 25 5.30 11.32 4.09
N LEU A 26 6.26 10.37 4.01
CA LEU A 26 6.54 9.69 2.75
C LEU A 26 5.35 8.89 2.23
N ILE A 27 4.65 8.16 3.11
CA ILE A 27 3.42 7.47 2.71
C ILE A 27 2.38 8.49 2.24
N ASN A 28 2.24 9.58 2.96
CA ASN A 28 1.28 10.62 2.59
C ASN A 28 1.67 11.28 1.28
N ASP A 29 2.95 11.50 1.03
CA ASP A 29 3.40 12.08 -0.24
C ASP A 29 3.00 11.19 -1.42
N ILE A 30 3.12 9.88 -1.27
CA ILE A 30 2.69 8.94 -2.31
C ILE A 30 1.18 9.04 -2.51
N GLN A 31 0.42 9.15 -1.43
CA GLN A 31 -1.03 9.32 -1.53
C GLN A 31 -1.39 10.60 -2.26
N GLU A 32 -0.69 11.71 -1.96
CA GLU A 32 -0.94 12.98 -2.65
C GLU A 32 -0.64 12.89 -4.15
N GLU A 33 0.43 12.21 -4.52
CA GLU A 33 0.73 11.97 -5.93
C GLU A 33 -0.39 11.23 -6.63
N ILE A 34 -0.90 10.18 -6.01
CA ILE A 34 -2.01 9.39 -6.58
C ILE A 34 -3.26 10.26 -6.70
N ILE A 35 -3.57 11.04 -5.68
CA ILE A 35 -4.73 11.95 -5.71
C ILE A 35 -4.60 12.91 -6.88
N GLU A 36 -3.45 13.56 -7.03
CA GLU A 36 -3.22 14.49 -8.12
C GLU A 36 -3.38 13.83 -9.48
N GLU A 37 -2.85 12.64 -9.66
CA GLU A 37 -2.98 11.91 -10.90
C GLU A 37 -4.45 11.64 -11.25
N PHE A 38 -5.23 11.16 -10.28
CA PHE A 38 -6.63 10.80 -10.51
C PHE A 38 -7.52 12.02 -10.72
N ILE A 39 -7.34 13.08 -9.95
CA ILE A 39 -8.19 14.26 -10.10
C ILE A 39 -7.85 15.07 -11.35
N SER A 40 -6.71 14.82 -11.99
CA SER A 40 -6.39 15.46 -13.26
C SER A 40 -7.31 15.01 -14.38
N PHE A 41 -8.01 13.90 -14.21
CA PHE A 41 -9.00 13.41 -15.17
C PHE A 41 -10.40 13.71 -14.63
N ASP A 42 -11.22 14.39 -15.46
CA ASP A 42 -12.60 14.69 -15.07
C ASP A 42 -13.52 13.50 -15.26
N ASP A 43 -13.23 12.68 -16.26
CA ASP A 43 -14.08 11.56 -16.63
C ASP A 43 -13.62 10.27 -15.96
N TRP A 44 -14.55 9.53 -15.39
CA TRP A 44 -14.24 8.26 -14.73
C TRP A 44 -13.78 7.17 -15.68
N MET A 45 -14.15 7.24 -16.96
CA MET A 45 -13.61 6.31 -17.95
C MET A 45 -12.09 6.47 -18.07
N ASP A 46 -11.61 7.69 -18.03
CA ASP A 46 -10.17 7.96 -18.05
C ASP A 46 -9.49 7.50 -16.76
N ARG A 47 -10.17 7.66 -15.61
CA ARG A 47 -9.66 7.17 -14.33
C ARG A 47 -9.59 5.65 -14.30
N TYR A 48 -10.56 4.96 -14.89
CA TYR A 48 -10.50 3.51 -15.03
C TYR A 48 -9.31 3.10 -15.90
N SER A 49 -9.06 3.83 -16.99
CA SER A 49 -7.90 3.56 -17.84
C SER A 49 -6.60 3.73 -17.06
N LEU A 50 -6.51 4.76 -16.24
CA LEU A 50 -5.35 4.97 -15.38
C LEU A 50 -5.17 3.80 -14.39
N LEU A 51 -6.28 3.35 -13.80
CA LEU A 51 -6.26 2.23 -12.87
C LEU A 51 -5.76 0.95 -13.56
N ILE A 52 -6.22 0.70 -14.79
CA ILE A 52 -5.78 -0.45 -15.58
C ILE A 52 -4.28 -0.35 -15.87
N ASP A 53 -3.79 0.86 -16.19
CA ASP A 53 -2.36 1.07 -16.44
C ASP A 53 -1.52 0.76 -15.21
N TYR A 54 -2.00 1.14 -14.02
CA TYR A 54 -1.33 0.77 -12.78
C TYR A 54 -1.23 -0.75 -12.65
N GLY A 55 -2.31 -1.46 -12.92
CA GLY A 55 -2.32 -2.92 -12.85
C GLY A 55 -1.36 -3.55 -13.83
N ASN A 56 -1.27 -3.01 -15.04
CA ASN A 56 -0.35 -3.51 -16.06
C ASN A 56 1.11 -3.31 -15.69
N GLY A 57 1.39 -2.37 -14.81
CA GLY A 57 2.75 -2.10 -14.32
C GLY A 57 3.17 -2.97 -13.14
N LEU A 58 2.29 -3.81 -12.62
CA LEU A 58 2.66 -4.70 -11.52
C LEU A 58 3.72 -5.71 -11.95
N GLU A 59 4.63 -6.01 -11.03
CA GLU A 59 5.59 -7.08 -11.25
C GLU A 59 4.86 -8.41 -11.44
N PRO A 60 5.38 -9.29 -12.30
CA PRO A 60 4.78 -10.61 -12.48
C PRO A 60 4.68 -11.36 -11.16
N PHE A 61 3.51 -11.89 -10.87
CA PHE A 61 3.27 -12.65 -9.65
C PHE A 61 3.55 -14.13 -9.95
N PRO A 62 4.37 -14.80 -9.12
CA PRO A 62 4.72 -16.21 -9.39
C PRO A 62 3.48 -17.10 -9.44
N GLU A 63 3.38 -17.94 -10.45
CA GLU A 63 2.24 -18.86 -10.59
C GLU A 63 2.11 -19.80 -9.38
N ALA A 64 3.24 -20.21 -8.80
CA ALA A 64 3.23 -21.07 -7.62
C ALA A 64 2.59 -20.38 -6.42
N ASP A 65 2.60 -19.06 -6.38
CA ASP A 65 2.01 -18.28 -5.28
C ASP A 65 0.53 -18.00 -5.48
N LYS A 66 -0.01 -18.31 -6.65
CA LYS A 66 -1.45 -18.20 -6.90
C LYS A 66 -2.18 -19.42 -6.35
N CYS A 67 -2.18 -19.54 -5.04
CA CYS A 67 -2.75 -20.67 -4.32
C CYS A 67 -3.69 -20.17 -3.23
N ASP A 68 -4.45 -21.11 -2.67
CA ASP A 68 -5.51 -20.77 -1.72
C ASP A 68 -5.02 -20.03 -0.48
N LYS A 69 -3.81 -20.34 -0.01
CA LYS A 69 -3.29 -19.68 1.20
C LYS A 69 -3.02 -18.20 0.99
N ASN A 70 -2.80 -17.77 -0.24
CA ASN A 70 -2.53 -16.37 -0.59
C ASN A 70 -3.77 -15.67 -1.13
N LEU A 71 -4.87 -16.37 -1.26
CA LEU A 71 -6.11 -15.83 -1.76
C LEU A 71 -6.78 -14.98 -0.70
N ILE A 72 -7.27 -13.81 -1.09
CA ILE A 72 -7.98 -12.91 -0.18
C ILE A 72 -9.45 -13.30 -0.12
N ASP A 73 -9.92 -13.67 1.07
CA ASP A 73 -11.33 -13.98 1.27
C ASP A 73 -12.16 -12.71 1.21
N GLY A 74 -13.38 -12.81 0.70
CA GLY A 74 -14.29 -11.68 0.64
C GLY A 74 -14.24 -10.90 -0.66
N CYS A 75 -13.43 -11.33 -1.63
CA CYS A 75 -13.40 -10.74 -2.96
C CYS A 75 -14.17 -11.62 -3.94
N GLN A 76 -14.95 -11.00 -4.81
CA GLN A 76 -15.66 -11.71 -5.86
C GLN A 76 -14.69 -12.22 -6.91
N SER A 77 -13.71 -11.40 -7.28
CA SER A 77 -12.61 -11.79 -8.16
C SER A 77 -11.53 -12.47 -7.36
N LYS A 78 -10.69 -13.26 -8.01
CA LYS A 78 -9.54 -13.84 -7.33
C LYS A 78 -8.48 -12.78 -7.15
N VAL A 79 -8.04 -12.61 -5.92
CA VAL A 79 -6.98 -11.67 -5.55
C VAL A 79 -6.00 -12.41 -4.65
N TRP A 80 -4.73 -12.34 -5.01
CA TRP A 80 -3.67 -12.95 -4.21
C TRP A 80 -2.72 -11.88 -3.71
N PHE A 81 -2.28 -12.01 -2.48
CA PHE A 81 -1.25 -11.16 -1.90
C PHE A 81 -0.24 -12.01 -1.16
N THR A 82 1.02 -11.61 -1.27
CA THR A 82 2.09 -12.12 -0.41
C THR A 82 2.79 -10.93 0.21
N ALA A 83 3.41 -11.17 1.36
CA ALA A 83 4.20 -10.16 2.04
C ALA A 83 5.46 -10.80 2.57
N GLU A 84 6.58 -10.11 2.45
CA GLU A 84 7.85 -10.58 3.01
C GLU A 84 8.64 -9.39 3.54
N MET A 85 9.55 -9.66 4.47
CA MET A 85 10.42 -8.62 5.01
C MET A 85 11.71 -8.55 4.21
N GLN A 86 12.08 -7.35 3.79
CA GLN A 86 13.34 -7.08 3.12
C GLN A 86 13.93 -5.80 3.72
N ASP A 87 15.10 -5.94 4.33
CA ASP A 87 15.81 -4.80 4.93
C ASP A 87 14.96 -3.99 5.93
N GLY A 88 14.16 -4.69 6.73
CA GLY A 88 13.32 -4.06 7.74
C GLY A 88 12.03 -3.47 7.22
N LYS A 89 11.73 -3.67 5.95
CA LYS A 89 10.52 -3.14 5.32
C LYS A 89 9.67 -4.28 4.78
N VAL A 90 8.36 -4.07 4.79
CA VAL A 90 7.42 -5.04 4.22
C VAL A 90 7.35 -4.83 2.72
N VAL A 91 7.58 -5.88 1.96
CA VAL A 91 7.41 -5.85 0.50
C VAL A 91 6.21 -6.70 0.16
N TYR A 92 5.21 -6.07 -0.43
CA TYR A 92 3.99 -6.74 -0.87
C TYR A 92 4.08 -7.08 -2.35
N LYS A 93 3.52 -8.23 -2.69
CA LYS A 93 3.28 -8.61 -4.09
C LYS A 93 1.84 -9.04 -4.19
N GLY A 94 1.25 -8.85 -5.34
CA GLY A 94 -0.15 -9.22 -5.54
C GLY A 94 -0.53 -9.32 -7.00
N ASP A 95 -1.67 -9.94 -7.22
CA ASP A 95 -2.24 -10.07 -8.55
C ASP A 95 -3.75 -10.31 -8.43
N SER A 96 -4.45 -10.16 -9.54
CA SER A 96 -5.87 -10.47 -9.63
C SER A 96 -6.20 -10.95 -11.05
N ASP A 97 -7.26 -11.75 -11.15
CA ASP A 97 -7.78 -12.18 -12.44
C ASP A 97 -8.72 -11.13 -13.06
N ALA A 98 -9.06 -10.07 -12.33
CA ALA A 98 -9.92 -8.99 -12.84
C ALA A 98 -9.09 -7.73 -13.06
N ILE A 99 -9.18 -7.16 -14.25
CA ILE A 99 -8.30 -6.09 -14.69
C ILE A 99 -8.40 -4.81 -13.84
N LEU A 100 -9.60 -4.41 -13.45
CA LEU A 100 -9.78 -3.24 -12.59
C LEU A 100 -9.29 -3.50 -11.17
N VAL A 101 -9.56 -4.69 -10.65
CA VAL A 101 -9.13 -5.07 -9.31
C VAL A 101 -7.60 -5.15 -9.26
N LYS A 102 -6.97 -5.63 -10.32
CA LYS A 102 -5.51 -5.64 -10.43
C LYS A 102 -4.94 -4.23 -10.31
N GLY A 103 -5.63 -3.23 -10.88
CA GLY A 103 -5.25 -1.83 -10.72
C GLY A 103 -5.33 -1.37 -9.27
N ILE A 104 -6.38 -1.78 -8.57
CA ILE A 104 -6.52 -1.47 -7.13
C ILE A 104 -5.38 -2.11 -6.33
N VAL A 105 -5.07 -3.37 -6.62
CA VAL A 105 -3.93 -4.06 -6.01
C VAL A 105 -2.65 -3.25 -6.21
N ALA A 106 -2.43 -2.77 -7.42
CA ALA A 106 -1.25 -1.98 -7.75
C ALA A 106 -1.16 -0.68 -6.95
N LEU A 107 -2.28 0.02 -6.79
CA LEU A 107 -2.32 1.24 -5.98
C LEU A 107 -1.98 0.97 -4.52
N LEU A 108 -2.56 -0.08 -3.95
CA LEU A 108 -2.31 -0.43 -2.55
C LEU A 108 -0.85 -0.81 -2.33
N ILE A 109 -0.27 -1.56 -3.25
CA ILE A 109 1.15 -1.93 -3.19
C ILE A 109 2.02 -0.69 -3.30
N ARG A 110 1.71 0.23 -4.21
CA ARG A 110 2.47 1.47 -4.36
C ARG A 110 2.53 2.26 -3.07
N VAL A 111 1.41 2.35 -2.36
CA VAL A 111 1.33 3.15 -1.13
C VAL A 111 1.99 2.45 0.05
N LEU A 112 1.76 1.17 0.21
CA LEU A 112 2.13 0.45 1.44
C LEU A 112 3.43 -0.35 1.37
N SER A 113 3.83 -0.79 0.18
CA SER A 113 5.04 -1.60 0.05
C SER A 113 6.29 -0.76 0.33
N ASP A 114 7.33 -1.43 0.81
CA ASP A 114 8.63 -0.81 1.06
C ASP A 114 8.61 0.21 2.20
N HIS A 115 7.79 -0.07 3.21
CA HIS A 115 7.74 0.69 4.46
C HIS A 115 7.86 -0.27 5.64
N THR A 116 8.23 0.27 6.81
CA THR A 116 8.32 -0.58 8.01
C THR A 116 6.93 -1.04 8.43
N PRO A 117 6.83 -2.18 9.13
CA PRO A 117 5.53 -2.63 9.63
C PRO A 117 4.81 -1.58 10.46
N LYS A 118 5.54 -0.86 11.28
CA LYS A 118 4.96 0.17 12.13
C LYS A 118 4.35 1.31 11.32
N GLU A 119 5.06 1.76 10.30
CA GLU A 119 4.56 2.83 9.43
C GLU A 119 3.27 2.43 8.74
N ILE A 120 3.21 1.18 8.29
CA ILE A 120 2.02 0.66 7.62
C ILE A 120 0.84 0.61 8.59
N VAL A 121 1.07 0.08 9.79
CA VAL A 121 0.04 -0.04 10.82
C VAL A 121 -0.52 1.32 11.23
N GLU A 122 0.34 2.33 11.32
CA GLU A 122 -0.04 3.67 11.76
C GLU A 122 -0.59 4.55 10.64
N SER A 123 -0.51 4.13 9.38
CA SER A 123 -0.95 4.94 8.26
C SER A 123 -2.47 4.89 8.08
N GLU A 124 -3.01 5.99 7.57
CA GLU A 124 -4.39 6.07 7.13
C GLU A 124 -4.41 6.22 5.62
N LEU A 125 -5.20 5.42 4.94
CA LEU A 125 -5.28 5.44 3.49
C LEU A 125 -6.43 6.32 3.02
N TYR A 126 -6.25 7.62 3.16
CA TYR A 126 -7.27 8.61 2.81
C TYR A 126 -7.43 8.81 1.29
N PHE A 127 -6.43 8.42 0.50
CA PHE A 127 -6.50 8.64 -0.94
C PHE A 127 -7.70 7.95 -1.58
N ILE A 128 -8.10 6.81 -1.02
CA ILE A 128 -9.23 6.02 -1.54
C ILE A 128 -10.50 6.85 -1.57
N ASP A 129 -10.75 7.58 -0.48
CA ASP A 129 -11.93 8.43 -0.37
C ASP A 129 -11.76 9.73 -1.15
N GLU A 130 -10.54 10.29 -1.15
CA GLU A 130 -10.27 11.53 -1.87
C GLU A 130 -10.47 11.40 -3.38
N ILE A 131 -10.16 10.24 -3.95
CA ILE A 131 -10.40 10.02 -5.38
C ILE A 131 -11.79 9.43 -5.65
N ASN A 132 -12.62 9.28 -4.62
CA ASN A 132 -13.97 8.72 -4.70
C ASN A 132 -14.01 7.31 -5.29
N LEU A 133 -12.98 6.52 -5.02
CA LEU A 133 -12.88 5.19 -5.60
C LEU A 133 -14.05 4.30 -5.17
N ARG A 134 -14.42 4.33 -3.88
CA ARG A 134 -15.49 3.49 -3.36
C ARG A 134 -16.83 3.76 -4.03
N GLU A 135 -17.11 5.01 -4.33
CA GLU A 135 -18.38 5.40 -4.95
C GLU A 135 -18.52 4.86 -6.36
N HIS A 136 -17.40 4.57 -7.02
CA HIS A 136 -17.37 4.08 -8.38
C HIS A 136 -17.12 2.58 -8.48
N LEU A 137 -17.13 1.89 -7.33
CA LEU A 137 -17.07 0.44 -7.29
C LEU A 137 -18.44 -0.12 -6.91
N SER A 138 -18.77 -1.30 -7.43
CA SER A 138 -19.94 -2.00 -6.95
C SER A 138 -19.77 -2.33 -5.45
N PRO A 139 -20.88 -2.55 -4.72
CA PRO A 139 -20.77 -2.92 -3.30
C PRO A 139 -19.86 -4.13 -3.07
N THR A 140 -19.91 -5.12 -3.96
CA THR A 140 -19.09 -6.31 -3.86
C THR A 140 -17.60 -5.98 -4.01
N ARG A 141 -17.25 -5.08 -4.94
CA ARG A 141 -15.87 -4.65 -5.12
C ARG A 141 -15.37 -3.79 -3.96
N SER A 142 -16.24 -2.93 -3.41
CA SER A 142 -15.90 -2.17 -2.21
C SER A 142 -15.61 -3.08 -1.03
N ASN A 143 -16.38 -4.15 -0.87
CA ASN A 143 -16.12 -5.14 0.16
C ASN A 143 -14.78 -5.85 -0.08
N GLY A 144 -14.46 -6.14 -1.33
CA GLY A 144 -13.18 -6.72 -1.70
C GLY A 144 -12.01 -5.79 -1.37
N LEU A 145 -12.17 -4.50 -1.64
CA LEU A 145 -11.17 -3.50 -1.28
C LEU A 145 -10.91 -3.49 0.23
N ASN A 146 -11.97 -3.51 1.02
CA ASN A 146 -11.84 -3.56 2.48
C ASN A 146 -11.15 -4.83 2.94
N ALA A 147 -11.43 -5.96 2.30
CA ALA A 147 -10.78 -7.23 2.60
C ALA A 147 -9.28 -7.18 2.30
N MET A 148 -8.89 -6.57 1.17
CA MET A 148 -7.49 -6.37 0.81
C MET A 148 -6.76 -5.51 1.84
N LEU A 149 -7.35 -4.38 2.20
CA LEU A 149 -6.78 -3.46 3.19
C LEU A 149 -6.58 -4.16 4.53
N LYS A 150 -7.57 -4.90 4.96
CA LYS A 150 -7.50 -5.66 6.21
C LYS A 150 -6.37 -6.67 6.18
N GLN A 151 -6.22 -7.40 5.08
CA GLN A 151 -5.19 -8.42 4.96
C GLN A 151 -3.79 -7.79 4.96
N MET A 152 -3.59 -6.71 4.23
CA MET A 152 -2.31 -6.02 4.20
C MET A 152 -1.94 -5.48 5.58
N HIS A 153 -2.92 -4.94 6.28
CA HIS A 153 -2.73 -4.46 7.65
C HIS A 153 -2.37 -5.61 8.60
N LEU A 154 -3.03 -6.76 8.46
CA LEU A 154 -2.73 -7.94 9.27
C LEU A 154 -1.31 -8.45 9.06
N PHE A 155 -0.83 -8.45 7.81
CA PHE A 155 0.57 -8.80 7.53
C PHE A 155 1.52 -7.87 8.30
N ALA A 156 1.26 -6.59 8.25
CA ALA A 156 2.10 -5.60 8.93
C ALA A 156 2.04 -5.78 10.45
N LEU A 157 0.87 -6.01 11.00
CA LEU A 157 0.72 -6.29 12.44
C LEU A 157 1.49 -7.52 12.87
N THR A 158 1.45 -8.57 12.06
CA THR A 158 2.18 -9.80 12.34
C THR A 158 3.69 -9.54 12.39
N TYR A 159 4.20 -8.78 11.44
CA TYR A 159 5.62 -8.43 11.45
C TYR A 159 5.99 -7.51 12.60
N CYS A 160 5.12 -6.57 12.97
CA CYS A 160 5.33 -5.76 14.17
C CYS A 160 5.47 -6.62 15.41
N ALA A 161 4.61 -7.61 15.57
CA ALA A 161 4.66 -8.50 16.72
C ALA A 161 5.95 -9.31 16.76
N LYS A 162 6.48 -9.70 15.60
CA LYS A 162 7.72 -10.47 15.54
C LYS A 162 8.96 -9.62 15.83
N GLU A 163 8.89 -8.32 15.61
CA GLU A 163 10.00 -7.42 15.93
C GLU A 163 10.14 -7.17 17.43
N ASN A 164 9.09 -7.39 18.18
CA ASN A 164 9.11 -7.25 19.64
C ASN A 164 9.46 -8.59 20.29
#